data_0c15faa33169efe1da252b8acf0c2483
#
_entry.id   0c15faa33169efe1da252b8acf0c2483
#
_cell.length_a   1.000
_cell.length_b   1.000
_cell.length_c   1.000
_cell.angle_alpha   90.00
_cell.angle_beta   90.00
_cell.angle_gamma   90.00
#
_symmetry.space_group_name_H-M   'P 1'
#
loop_
_entity.id
_entity.type
_entity.pdbx_description
1 polymer ?
#
loop_
_entity_poly.entity_id
_entity_poly.type
_entity_poly.pdbx_seq_one_letter_code
_entity_poly.pdbx_strand_id
1 'polypeptide(L)'
;NMYFTWKYGFDVYNTSQIEYTNTMRDIWGNMLNRMNSDNRFMYINDQGEVVTDLEELGAINENATVWSPFSAGESVRLTHSDAIEDGSYLRLSTVTLGYTLPNNLTSKVGMERCRLYFTAQNVWIWTNYRGFDPEVSTRGSVIATPNLDHSAYPQSRSFVLGVNVNF
;
A
#
# COMPACT_ATOMS: atom_id res chain seq x y z
N ASN A 1 -4.43 -15.55 -21.86
CA ASN A 1 -4.91 -14.16 -21.81
C ASN A 1 -4.31 -13.47 -20.61
N MET A 2 -3.93 -12.20 -20.78
CA MET A 2 -3.47 -11.32 -19.73
C MET A 2 -4.26 -10.02 -19.80
N TYR A 3 -4.65 -9.49 -18.63
CA TYR A 3 -5.38 -8.24 -18.52
C TYR A 3 -4.65 -7.31 -17.57
N PHE A 4 -4.37 -6.10 -18.07
CA PHE A 4 -3.71 -5.05 -17.31
C PHE A 4 -4.67 -3.89 -17.07
N THR A 5 -4.59 -3.30 -15.89
CA THR A 5 -5.20 -2.02 -15.54
C THR A 5 -4.13 -1.05 -15.12
N TRP A 6 -4.30 0.23 -15.45
CA TRP A 6 -3.36 1.27 -15.03
C TRP A 6 -4.09 2.59 -14.79
N LYS A 7 -3.52 3.38 -13.93
CA LYS A 7 -3.90 4.78 -13.72
C LYS A 7 -2.64 5.58 -13.51
N TYR A 8 -2.56 6.76 -14.08
CA TYR A 8 -1.37 7.60 -14.04
C TYR A 8 -1.71 9.05 -13.71
N GLY A 9 -0.84 9.72 -12.93
CA GLY A 9 -0.93 11.14 -12.63
C GLY A 9 -2.06 11.47 -11.66
N PHE A 10 -2.18 10.74 -10.57
CA PHE A 10 -3.09 11.06 -9.48
C PHE A 10 -2.41 10.86 -8.13
N ASP A 11 -2.88 11.59 -7.13
CA ASP A 11 -2.38 11.51 -5.77
C ASP A 11 -3.33 10.72 -4.87
N VAL A 12 -2.74 10.06 -3.89
CA VAL A 12 -3.43 9.36 -2.79
C VAL A 12 -3.04 10.01 -1.48
N TYR A 13 -4.02 10.32 -0.65
CA TYR A 13 -3.80 10.78 0.71
C TYR A 13 -3.70 9.58 1.65
N ASN A 14 -2.47 9.23 2.05
CA ASN A 14 -2.15 8.08 2.87
C ASN A 14 -2.14 8.43 4.36
N THR A 15 -3.27 8.20 5.04
CA THR A 15 -3.38 8.53 6.46
C THR A 15 -2.49 7.68 7.36
N SER A 16 -2.06 6.50 6.91
CA SER A 16 -1.12 5.65 7.65
C SER A 16 0.23 6.34 7.89
N GLN A 17 0.64 7.23 6.96
CA GLN A 17 1.85 8.05 7.13
C GLN A 17 1.73 9.09 8.25
N ILE A 18 0.53 9.38 8.70
CA ILE A 18 0.26 10.30 9.80
C ILE A 18 0.00 9.51 11.09
N GLU A 19 -0.81 8.49 11.03
CA GLU A 19 -1.25 7.73 12.20
C GLU A 19 -0.10 7.00 12.89
N TYR A 20 0.77 6.35 12.10
CA TYR A 20 1.89 5.59 12.65
C TYR A 20 3.18 6.41 12.85
N THR A 21 3.06 7.73 12.89
CA THR A 21 4.17 8.64 13.19
C THR A 21 3.98 9.42 14.49
N ASN A 22 2.92 9.17 15.24
CA ASN A 22 2.59 9.89 16.47
C ASN A 22 2.23 8.90 17.60
N THR A 23 2.98 8.98 18.72
CA THR A 23 2.76 8.14 19.91
C THR A 23 1.54 8.56 20.74
N MET A 24 1.06 9.79 20.57
CA MET A 24 -0.04 10.33 21.39
C MET A 24 -1.42 9.82 20.97
N ARG A 25 -1.54 9.33 19.74
CA ARG A 25 -2.82 8.84 19.21
C ARG A 25 -3.06 7.37 19.52
N ASP A 26 -2.04 6.56 19.36
CA ASP A 26 -2.12 5.11 19.58
C ASP A 26 -0.88 4.63 20.33
N ILE A 27 -0.95 4.68 21.65
CA ILE A 27 0.14 4.28 22.55
C ILE A 27 0.45 2.77 22.49
N TRP A 28 -0.41 1.98 21.87
CA TRP A 28 -0.26 0.55 21.72
C TRP A 28 0.27 0.14 20.34
N GLY A 29 0.32 1.08 19.40
CA GLY A 29 0.76 0.85 18.03
C GLY A 29 2.27 0.92 17.86
N ASN A 30 2.78 0.28 16.81
CA ASN A 30 4.16 0.45 16.36
C ASN A 30 4.23 1.66 15.42
N MET A 31 5.31 2.42 15.55
CA MET A 31 5.62 3.50 14.61
C MET A 31 6.28 2.98 13.34
N LEU A 32 6.22 3.77 12.28
CA LEU A 32 6.97 3.51 11.06
C LEU A 32 8.49 3.56 11.33
N ASN A 33 9.24 2.72 10.64
CA ASN A 33 10.70 2.62 10.78
C ASN A 33 11.43 3.96 10.60
N ARG A 34 10.89 4.87 9.79
CA ARG A 34 11.46 6.20 9.57
C ARG A 34 11.44 7.10 10.82
N MET A 35 10.66 6.73 11.84
CA MET A 35 10.57 7.45 13.12
C MET A 35 11.67 7.04 14.12
N ASN A 36 12.72 6.37 13.66
CA ASN A 36 13.89 6.05 14.50
C ASN A 36 14.65 7.31 14.95
N SER A 37 15.57 7.14 15.90
CA SER A 37 16.36 8.25 16.48
C SER A 37 17.21 9.01 15.46
N ASP A 38 17.64 8.34 14.39
CA ASP A 38 18.57 8.93 13.42
C ASP A 38 17.86 9.85 12.41
N ASN A 39 16.53 9.67 12.24
CA ASN A 39 15.76 10.39 11.25
C ASN A 39 14.79 11.43 11.84
N ARG A 40 14.39 11.25 13.09
CA ARG A 40 13.37 12.10 13.71
C ARG A 40 13.97 13.32 14.38
N PHE A 41 13.20 14.40 14.45
CA PHE A 41 13.54 15.57 15.23
C PHE A 41 13.58 15.25 16.73
N MET A 42 14.68 15.62 17.39
CA MET A 42 14.97 15.36 18.80
C MET A 42 15.01 16.67 19.60
N TYR A 43 14.54 16.59 20.84
CA TYR A 43 14.65 17.68 21.83
C TYR A 43 15.63 17.35 22.95
N ILE A 44 16.29 16.19 22.85
CA ILE A 44 17.16 15.65 23.91
C ILE A 44 18.50 15.33 23.26
N ASN A 45 19.59 15.78 23.89
CA ASN A 45 20.95 15.47 23.45
C ASN A 45 21.40 14.06 23.90
N ASP A 46 22.61 13.67 23.53
CA ASP A 46 23.20 12.37 23.87
C ASP A 46 23.39 12.13 25.37
N GLN A 47 23.42 13.21 26.16
CA GLN A 47 23.50 13.17 27.62
C GLN A 47 22.13 12.97 28.30
N GLY A 48 21.04 13.00 27.52
CA GLY A 48 19.68 12.87 28.03
C GLY A 48 19.09 14.19 28.54
N GLU A 49 19.70 15.31 28.21
CA GLU A 49 19.27 16.66 28.64
C GLU A 49 18.37 17.30 27.57
N VAL A 50 17.36 18.03 27.99
CA VAL A 50 16.50 18.80 27.11
C VAL A 50 17.25 20.01 26.56
N VAL A 51 17.38 20.06 25.23
CA VAL A 51 18.02 21.17 24.51
C VAL A 51 17.01 22.29 24.30
N THR A 52 17.32 23.48 24.82
CA THR A 52 16.51 24.69 24.64
C THR A 52 17.21 25.77 23.83
N ASP A 53 18.51 25.66 23.66
CA ASP A 53 19.28 26.53 22.79
C ASP A 53 19.01 26.22 21.34
N LEU A 54 18.73 27.22 20.51
CA LEU A 54 18.31 27.02 19.11
C LEU A 54 19.45 26.58 18.18
N GLU A 55 20.69 27.00 18.49
CA GLU A 55 21.86 26.65 17.70
C GLU A 55 22.22 25.17 17.95
N GLU A 56 22.27 24.76 19.22
CA GLU A 56 22.46 23.37 19.61
C GLU A 56 21.32 22.46 19.05
N LEU A 57 20.06 22.93 19.17
CA LEU A 57 18.90 22.22 18.66
C LEU A 57 18.99 22.01 17.14
N GLY A 58 19.47 23.03 16.42
CA GLY A 58 19.74 22.91 14.98
C GLY A 58 20.83 21.89 14.69
N ALA A 59 21.91 21.89 15.45
CA ALA A 59 23.02 20.97 15.25
C ALA A 59 22.65 19.50 15.47
N ILE A 60 21.94 19.19 16.57
CA ILE A 60 21.51 17.80 16.83
C ILE A 60 20.46 17.28 15.84
N ASN A 61 19.78 18.19 15.12
CA ASN A 61 18.74 17.84 14.14
C ASN A 61 19.14 18.11 12.69
N GLU A 62 20.41 18.31 12.39
CA GLU A 62 20.90 18.60 11.02
C GLU A 62 20.44 17.56 9.99
N ASN A 63 20.37 16.29 10.40
CA ASN A 63 19.97 15.17 9.56
C ASN A 63 18.49 14.75 9.74
N ALA A 64 17.72 15.47 10.54
CA ALA A 64 16.33 15.13 10.79
C ALA A 64 15.48 15.33 9.52
N THR A 65 14.82 14.28 9.09
CA THR A 65 13.96 14.26 7.89
C THR A 65 12.48 14.15 8.24
N VAL A 66 12.16 13.84 9.50
CA VAL A 66 10.80 13.71 10.00
C VAL A 66 10.66 14.42 11.35
N TRP A 67 9.43 14.74 11.70
CA TRP A 67 9.09 15.42 12.96
C TRP A 67 9.26 14.52 14.18
N SER A 68 9.15 15.13 15.36
CA SER A 68 9.13 14.38 16.61
C SER A 68 7.80 13.61 16.77
N PRO A 69 7.82 12.30 17.10
CA PRO A 69 6.62 11.53 17.36
C PRO A 69 5.88 11.94 18.65
N PHE A 70 6.51 12.75 19.48
CA PHE A 70 5.99 13.22 20.77
C PHE A 70 5.30 14.57 20.70
N SER A 71 5.15 15.15 19.52
CA SER A 71 4.46 16.43 19.38
C SER A 71 2.96 16.26 19.69
N ALA A 72 2.47 17.04 20.65
CA ALA A 72 1.08 16.98 21.13
C ALA A 72 0.07 17.70 20.20
N GLY A 73 0.52 18.33 19.13
CA GLY A 73 -0.32 19.14 18.24
C GLY A 73 -1.20 18.30 17.32
N GLU A 74 -2.52 18.38 17.46
CA GLU A 74 -3.46 17.75 16.54
C GLU A 74 -3.36 18.27 15.09
N SER A 75 -2.92 19.50 14.93
CA SER A 75 -2.78 20.16 13.62
C SER A 75 -1.73 19.52 12.71
N VAL A 76 -0.70 18.90 13.26
CA VAL A 76 0.32 18.18 12.49
C VAL A 76 -0.25 16.90 11.87
N ARG A 77 -1.36 16.39 12.38
CA ARG A 77 -1.98 15.13 11.92
C ARG A 77 -2.78 15.25 10.63
N LEU A 78 -3.30 16.42 10.31
CA LEU A 78 -4.39 16.51 9.35
C LEU A 78 -4.01 17.08 7.98
N THR A 79 -2.89 17.79 7.86
CA THR A 79 -2.56 18.51 6.64
C THR A 79 -1.07 18.50 6.34
N HIS A 80 -0.55 17.34 6.01
CA HIS A 80 0.89 17.22 5.88
C HIS A 80 1.20 16.62 4.50
N SER A 81 2.05 17.31 3.78
CA SER A 81 2.38 17.00 2.39
C SER A 81 3.03 15.62 2.21
N ASP A 82 3.69 15.08 3.25
CA ASP A 82 4.29 13.75 3.21
C ASP A 82 3.25 12.60 3.16
N ALA A 83 2.00 12.88 3.50
CA ALA A 83 0.90 11.94 3.35
C ALA A 83 0.29 11.94 1.93
N ILE A 84 0.66 12.91 1.10
CA ILE A 84 0.25 12.96 -0.31
C ILE A 84 1.31 12.22 -1.13
N GLU A 85 0.90 11.11 -1.73
CA GLU A 85 1.78 10.23 -2.47
C GLU A 85 1.30 10.03 -3.90
N ASP A 86 2.24 9.83 -4.82
CA ASP A 86 1.90 9.40 -6.19
C ASP A 86 1.20 8.04 -6.15
N GLY A 87 -0.06 8.03 -6.60
CA GLY A 87 -0.88 6.84 -6.70
C GLY A 87 -0.75 6.12 -8.05
N SER A 88 0.12 6.57 -8.93
CA SER A 88 0.29 5.96 -10.26
C SER A 88 0.64 4.47 -10.14
N TYR A 89 -0.02 3.65 -10.95
CA TYR A 89 0.23 2.21 -10.93
C TYR A 89 -0.01 1.55 -12.29
N LEU A 90 0.62 0.38 -12.47
CA LEU A 90 0.30 -0.63 -13.47
C LEU A 90 0.03 -1.94 -12.74
N ARG A 91 -1.12 -2.54 -12.98
CA ARG A 91 -1.53 -3.80 -12.35
C ARG A 91 -1.73 -4.90 -13.39
N LEU A 92 -1.14 -6.06 -13.18
CA LEU A 92 -1.51 -7.30 -13.84
C LEU A 92 -2.70 -7.90 -13.09
N SER A 93 -3.91 -7.54 -13.56
CA SER A 93 -5.16 -7.83 -12.87
C SER A 93 -5.57 -9.29 -13.01
N THR A 94 -5.41 -9.86 -14.21
CA THR A 94 -5.81 -11.25 -14.47
C THR A 94 -4.85 -11.92 -15.44
N VAL A 95 -4.48 -13.15 -15.12
CA VAL A 95 -3.79 -14.06 -16.03
C VAL A 95 -4.61 -15.34 -16.15
N THR A 96 -4.98 -15.71 -17.37
CA THR A 96 -5.67 -16.96 -17.63
C THR A 96 -4.86 -17.82 -18.61
N LEU A 97 -4.50 -19.00 -18.17
CA LEU A 97 -3.92 -20.07 -18.97
C LEU A 97 -4.98 -21.14 -19.19
N GLY A 98 -5.13 -21.62 -20.41
CA GLY A 98 -6.08 -22.68 -20.72
C GLY A 98 -5.50 -23.63 -21.76
N TYR A 99 -5.66 -24.92 -21.52
CA TYR A 99 -5.23 -25.97 -22.42
C TYR A 99 -6.40 -26.92 -22.72
N THR A 100 -6.69 -27.09 -23.98
CA THR A 100 -7.69 -28.06 -24.43
C THR A 100 -6.98 -29.36 -24.84
N LEU A 101 -7.36 -30.44 -24.21
CA LEU A 101 -6.79 -31.74 -24.50
C LEU A 101 -7.12 -32.17 -25.97
N PRO A 102 -6.17 -32.82 -26.67
CA PRO A 102 -6.40 -33.33 -28.02
C PRO A 102 -7.50 -34.39 -28.04
N ASN A 103 -8.30 -34.43 -29.09
CA ASN A 103 -9.43 -35.37 -29.22
C ASN A 103 -9.01 -36.86 -29.19
N ASN A 104 -7.80 -37.19 -29.63
CA ASN A 104 -7.28 -38.56 -29.56
C ASN A 104 -7.08 -39.08 -28.12
N LEU A 105 -7.02 -38.20 -27.14
CA LEU A 105 -6.98 -38.56 -25.72
C LEU A 105 -8.38 -38.58 -25.11
N THR A 106 -9.21 -37.57 -25.42
CA THR A 106 -10.54 -37.42 -24.82
C THR A 106 -11.52 -38.45 -25.30
N SER A 107 -11.47 -38.83 -26.58
CA SER A 107 -12.34 -39.87 -27.17
C SER A 107 -12.15 -41.27 -26.55
N LYS A 108 -10.96 -41.58 -26.02
CA LYS A 108 -10.70 -42.88 -25.36
C LYS A 108 -11.49 -43.06 -24.06
N VAL A 109 -11.94 -41.96 -23.47
CA VAL A 109 -12.72 -41.94 -22.21
C VAL A 109 -14.14 -41.40 -22.39
N GLY A 110 -14.61 -41.34 -23.66
CA GLY A 110 -15.96 -40.94 -23.99
C GLY A 110 -16.25 -39.45 -23.83
N MET A 111 -15.22 -38.61 -23.79
CA MET A 111 -15.37 -37.15 -23.73
C MET A 111 -15.22 -36.54 -25.12
N GLU A 112 -16.12 -35.65 -25.51
CA GLU A 112 -16.00 -34.87 -26.76
C GLU A 112 -14.91 -33.78 -26.59
N ARG A 113 -14.86 -33.15 -25.44
CA ARG A 113 -13.91 -32.07 -25.18
C ARG A 113 -13.57 -32.00 -23.70
N CYS A 114 -12.27 -31.83 -23.38
CA CYS A 114 -11.79 -31.54 -22.05
C CYS A 114 -10.85 -30.34 -22.10
N ARG A 115 -11.13 -29.30 -21.30
CA ARG A 115 -10.30 -28.10 -21.18
C ARG A 115 -9.93 -27.89 -19.75
N LEU A 116 -8.63 -27.82 -19.47
CA LEU A 116 -8.06 -27.39 -18.22
C LEU A 116 -7.80 -25.88 -18.27
N TYR A 117 -8.07 -25.16 -17.20
CA TYR A 117 -7.72 -23.75 -17.11
C TYR A 117 -7.24 -23.38 -15.73
N PHE A 118 -6.36 -22.40 -15.70
CA PHE A 118 -5.86 -21.76 -14.50
C PHE A 118 -6.06 -20.25 -14.64
N THR A 119 -6.66 -19.61 -13.65
CA THR A 119 -6.83 -18.16 -13.60
C THR A 119 -6.26 -17.62 -12.30
N ALA A 120 -5.40 -16.63 -12.42
CA ALA A 120 -4.87 -15.86 -11.29
C ALA A 120 -5.41 -14.42 -11.38
N GLN A 121 -5.88 -13.88 -10.25
CA GLN A 121 -6.38 -12.50 -10.13
C GLN A 121 -5.52 -11.70 -9.15
N ASN A 122 -5.41 -10.39 -9.39
CA ASN A 122 -4.57 -9.47 -8.63
C ASN A 122 -3.12 -9.95 -8.51
N VAL A 123 -2.54 -10.35 -9.66
CA VAL A 123 -1.26 -11.07 -9.72
C VAL A 123 -0.12 -10.21 -9.21
N TRP A 124 -0.03 -8.99 -9.74
CA TRP A 124 1.06 -8.08 -9.41
C TRP A 124 0.67 -6.62 -9.65
N ILE A 125 1.26 -5.71 -8.86
CA ILE A 125 1.15 -4.26 -9.05
C ILE A 125 2.53 -3.63 -9.01
N TRP A 126 2.78 -2.73 -9.96
CA TRP A 126 3.95 -1.86 -10.00
C TRP A 126 3.49 -0.46 -9.63
N THR A 127 3.99 0.08 -8.54
CA THR A 127 3.68 1.39 -8.02
C THR A 127 4.77 1.88 -7.09
N ASN A 128 4.91 3.19 -6.92
CA ASN A 128 5.75 3.83 -5.91
C ASN A 128 4.98 4.18 -4.63
N TYR A 129 3.68 3.92 -4.62
CA TYR A 129 2.84 4.15 -3.44
C TYR A 129 3.29 3.30 -2.25
N ARG A 130 3.46 3.92 -1.08
CA ARG A 130 3.96 3.26 0.15
C ARG A 130 2.88 2.50 0.91
N GLY A 131 1.59 2.68 0.59
CA GLY A 131 0.49 1.92 1.15
C GLY A 131 0.31 0.55 0.49
N PHE A 132 -0.74 -0.16 0.87
CA PHE A 132 -1.00 -1.52 0.37
C PHE A 132 -1.49 -1.54 -1.07
N ASP A 133 -2.32 -0.58 -1.44
CA ASP A 133 -2.94 -0.53 -2.78
C ASP A 133 -3.28 0.92 -3.13
N PRO A 134 -2.74 1.49 -4.23
CA PRO A 134 -3.06 2.86 -4.64
C PRO A 134 -4.48 3.02 -5.19
N GLU A 135 -5.15 1.93 -5.57
CA GLU A 135 -6.55 1.93 -6.05
C GLU A 135 -7.54 1.92 -4.87
N VAL A 136 -7.28 2.81 -3.91
CA VAL A 136 -8.08 2.91 -2.69
C VAL A 136 -8.88 4.20 -2.67
N SER A 137 -10.09 4.11 -2.12
CA SER A 137 -10.88 5.26 -1.70
C SER A 137 -11.81 4.80 -0.57
N THR A 138 -11.36 4.94 0.66
CA THR A 138 -12.12 4.50 1.84
C THR A 138 -13.39 5.30 2.06
N ARG A 139 -13.52 6.46 1.39
CA ARG A 139 -14.73 7.29 1.35
C ARG A 139 -15.21 7.54 -0.07
N GLY A 140 -15.19 6.52 -0.92
CA GLY A 140 -15.56 6.63 -2.33
C GLY A 140 -16.97 7.14 -2.62
N SER A 141 -17.87 7.10 -1.64
CA SER A 141 -19.23 7.70 -1.72
C SER A 141 -19.22 9.22 -1.48
N VAL A 142 -18.12 9.80 -1.00
CA VAL A 142 -18.00 11.24 -0.72
C VAL A 142 -17.14 11.87 -1.80
N ILE A 143 -17.77 12.59 -2.72
CA ILE A 143 -17.11 13.27 -3.85
C ILE A 143 -15.99 14.23 -3.38
N ALA A 144 -16.12 14.79 -2.19
CA ALA A 144 -15.16 15.75 -1.64
C ALA A 144 -13.83 15.11 -1.13
N THR A 145 -13.75 13.79 -1.03
CA THR A 145 -12.56 13.09 -0.51
C THR A 145 -12.18 11.88 -1.38
N PRO A 146 -11.91 12.09 -2.69
CA PRO A 146 -11.44 11.00 -3.53
C PRO A 146 -10.01 10.56 -3.12
N ASN A 147 -9.67 9.32 -3.41
CA ASN A 147 -8.33 8.75 -3.20
C ASN A 147 -7.81 8.88 -1.76
N LEU A 148 -8.70 8.78 -0.77
CA LEU A 148 -8.32 8.73 0.64
C LEU A 148 -8.04 7.29 1.05
N ASP A 149 -6.82 6.99 1.47
CA ASP A 149 -6.47 5.72 2.11
C ASP A 149 -6.49 5.88 3.62
N HIS A 150 -7.52 5.34 4.24
CA HIS A 150 -7.64 5.26 5.70
C HIS A 150 -7.71 3.79 6.11
N SER A 151 -6.53 3.15 6.14
CA SER A 151 -6.39 1.73 6.52
C SER A 151 -7.25 0.79 5.66
N ALA A 152 -7.26 1.02 4.35
CA ALA A 152 -7.97 0.14 3.43
C ALA A 152 -7.35 -1.26 3.43
N TYR A 153 -8.21 -2.27 3.46
CA TYR A 153 -7.74 -3.64 3.35
C TYR A 153 -7.20 -3.92 1.93
N PRO A 154 -6.01 -4.51 1.80
CA PRO A 154 -5.43 -4.79 0.49
C PRO A 154 -6.27 -5.81 -0.28
N GLN A 155 -6.29 -5.67 -1.59
CA GLN A 155 -6.95 -6.65 -2.46
C GLN A 155 -6.25 -8.00 -2.39
N SER A 156 -7.03 -9.06 -2.19
CA SER A 156 -6.51 -10.42 -2.12
C SER A 156 -6.14 -10.96 -3.50
N ARG A 157 -5.09 -11.76 -3.57
CA ARG A 157 -4.80 -12.59 -4.74
C ARG A 157 -5.66 -13.84 -4.70
N SER A 158 -6.21 -14.23 -5.84
CA SER A 158 -6.95 -15.47 -5.96
C SER A 158 -6.42 -16.33 -7.11
N PHE A 159 -6.47 -17.64 -6.91
CA PHE A 159 -6.03 -18.63 -7.88
C PHE A 159 -7.17 -19.63 -8.07
N VAL A 160 -7.59 -19.81 -9.30
CA VAL A 160 -8.66 -20.72 -9.67
C VAL A 160 -8.13 -21.75 -10.65
N LEU A 161 -8.27 -23.01 -10.32
CA LEU A 161 -8.02 -24.12 -11.23
C LEU A 161 -9.38 -24.75 -11.59
N GLY A 162 -9.63 -24.95 -12.86
CA GLY A 162 -10.89 -25.54 -13.31
C GLY A 162 -10.74 -26.48 -14.49
N VAL A 163 -11.74 -27.34 -14.64
CA VAL A 163 -11.85 -28.31 -15.72
C VAL A 163 -13.24 -28.19 -16.33
N ASN A 164 -13.30 -28.05 -17.66
CA ASN A 164 -14.54 -28.13 -18.43
C ASN A 164 -14.54 -29.40 -19.23
N VAL A 165 -15.56 -30.22 -19.05
CA VAL A 165 -15.73 -31.49 -19.77
C VAL A 165 -17.06 -31.50 -20.49
N ASN A 166 -17.05 -31.85 -21.74
CA ASN A 166 -18.24 -32.16 -22.57
C ASN A 166 -18.20 -33.62 -22.96
N PHE A 167 -19.35 -34.27 -22.84
CA PHE A 167 -19.57 -35.67 -23.19
C PHE A 167 -20.46 -35.79 -24.45
#